data_db828be5c12594e0b120a54dadd0971c
#
_entry.id   db828be5c12594e0b120a54dadd0971c
#
_cell.length_a   1.000
_cell.length_b   1.000
_cell.length_c   1.000
_cell.angle_alpha   90.00
_cell.angle_beta   90.00
_cell.angle_gamma   90.00
#
_symmetry.space_group_name_H-M   'P 1'
#
loop_
_entity.id
_entity.type
_entity.pdbx_description
1 polymer ?
#
loop_
_entity_poly.entity_id
_entity_poly.type
_entity_poly.pdbx_seq_one_letter_code
_entity_poly.pdbx_strand_id
1 'polypeptide(L)'
;MTHKPPSTGTSIKLCELFHPGQPERYRLARQVGVSHAIASVSSVLSKVRREQYLETLTSIKSEFQDAGLTILGVESHPVPAEKIKLGLSGRDEEIENYRAAIEALARAGIPMICYNFMAGLGWYRTKTDAFERGGALTGEFDNREAVRQGLTEWGAISEEKVWANLEYFLKAVMPVAEKAGVRMALHPDDPPISPLRGIGRILTSAANHRRVLDLVPSPVNGIAFCQANFKVMGEDIEALARQWCGRKKIFLVHFRDIEGTAEHFRETFHDNGPTDMARMLKLYSGCGFDGPMRPDHAPTLEGESNDRPGYAMMGKVFAFGYMKGILDALRIPYE
;
A
#
# COMPACT_ATOMS: atom_id res chain seq x y z
N MET A 1 10.87 -6.10 -29.82
CA MET A 1 11.96 -5.69 -28.89
C MET A 1 12.10 -4.19 -28.99
N THR A 2 11.51 -3.44 -28.09
CA THR A 2 11.65 -1.99 -28.06
C THR A 2 12.96 -1.66 -27.36
N HIS A 3 13.95 -1.20 -28.10
CA HIS A 3 15.20 -0.65 -27.58
C HIS A 3 14.88 0.65 -26.80
N LYS A 4 14.61 0.53 -25.50
CA LYS A 4 14.71 1.68 -24.61
C LYS A 4 16.21 1.83 -24.29
N PRO A 5 16.83 2.99 -24.47
CA PRO A 5 18.21 3.20 -24.06
C PRO A 5 18.35 2.97 -22.56
N PRO A 6 19.49 2.45 -22.05
CA PRO A 6 19.69 2.32 -20.62
C PRO A 6 19.62 3.71 -19.98
N SER A 7 18.69 3.88 -19.04
CA SER A 7 18.56 5.12 -18.29
C SER A 7 19.76 5.26 -17.35
N THR A 8 20.56 6.31 -17.52
CA THR A 8 21.61 6.71 -16.58
C THR A 8 21.05 7.48 -15.36
N GLY A 9 19.73 7.49 -15.17
CA GLY A 9 19.00 8.21 -14.13
C GLY A 9 18.11 7.31 -13.28
N THR A 10 17.51 7.89 -12.25
CA THR A 10 16.48 7.26 -11.40
C THR A 10 15.30 6.77 -12.26
N SER A 11 14.84 5.54 -12.03
CA SER A 11 13.76 4.89 -12.80
C SER A 11 12.62 4.49 -11.85
N ILE A 12 11.38 4.91 -12.15
CA ILE A 12 10.19 4.50 -11.41
C ILE A 12 9.90 3.02 -11.71
N LYS A 13 9.73 2.22 -10.66
CA LYS A 13 9.46 0.79 -10.82
C LYS A 13 7.95 0.52 -10.79
N LEU A 14 7.35 0.33 -11.97
CA LEU A 14 5.94 -0.01 -12.06
C LEU A 14 5.72 -1.43 -11.53
N CYS A 15 4.83 -1.56 -10.55
CA CYS A 15 4.57 -2.84 -9.90
C CYS A 15 3.08 -3.05 -9.65
N GLU A 16 2.68 -4.31 -9.43
CA GLU A 16 1.31 -4.64 -9.02
C GLU A 16 1.34 -5.55 -7.78
N LEU A 17 0.24 -5.53 -7.01
CA LEU A 17 0.03 -6.40 -5.86
C LEU A 17 -0.48 -7.77 -6.32
N PHE A 18 0.25 -8.81 -5.94
CA PHE A 18 -0.15 -10.19 -6.23
C PHE A 18 -0.14 -11.06 -4.97
N HIS A 19 -1.02 -12.06 -4.97
CA HIS A 19 -0.91 -13.19 -4.07
C HIS A 19 -0.11 -14.31 -4.76
N PRO A 20 0.62 -15.13 -4.02
CA PRO A 20 1.18 -16.37 -4.58
C PRO A 20 0.09 -17.25 -5.21
N GLY A 21 0.45 -18.00 -6.26
CA GLY A 21 -0.47 -18.89 -6.95
C GLY A 21 -1.42 -18.22 -7.96
N GLN A 22 -1.04 -17.06 -8.53
CA GLN A 22 -1.86 -16.33 -9.51
C GLN A 22 -1.19 -16.20 -10.91
N PRO A 23 -0.81 -17.31 -11.58
CA PRO A 23 0.01 -17.26 -12.79
C PRO A 23 -0.66 -16.51 -13.96
N GLU A 24 -1.99 -16.48 -14.02
CA GLU A 24 -2.71 -15.74 -15.07
C GLU A 24 -2.55 -14.22 -14.89
N ARG A 25 -2.64 -13.75 -13.66
CA ARG A 25 -2.44 -12.33 -13.34
C ARG A 25 -0.98 -11.91 -13.57
N TYR A 26 -0.02 -12.79 -13.29
CA TYR A 26 1.40 -12.55 -13.57
C TYR A 26 1.63 -12.40 -15.07
N ARG A 27 1.08 -13.33 -15.88
CA ARG A 27 1.20 -13.25 -17.35
C ARG A 27 0.59 -11.97 -17.89
N LEU A 28 -0.60 -11.59 -17.42
CA LEU A 28 -1.26 -10.36 -17.86
C LEU A 28 -0.43 -9.12 -17.53
N ALA A 29 0.12 -9.03 -16.33
CA ALA A 29 1.02 -7.94 -15.94
C ALA A 29 2.25 -7.89 -16.85
N ARG A 30 2.87 -9.05 -17.14
CA ARG A 30 3.99 -9.13 -18.10
C ARG A 30 3.60 -8.68 -19.50
N GLN A 31 2.40 -9.01 -19.97
CA GLN A 31 1.91 -8.59 -21.29
C GLN A 31 1.75 -7.06 -21.39
N VAL A 32 1.39 -6.39 -20.32
CA VAL A 32 1.32 -4.91 -20.27
C VAL A 32 2.66 -4.27 -19.87
N GLY A 33 3.74 -5.07 -19.79
CA GLY A 33 5.10 -4.59 -19.57
C GLY A 33 5.44 -4.25 -18.12
N VAL A 34 4.74 -4.85 -17.15
CA VAL A 34 5.07 -4.75 -15.71
C VAL A 34 5.99 -5.91 -15.34
N SER A 35 7.13 -5.61 -14.73
CA SER A 35 8.18 -6.57 -14.38
C SER A 35 8.45 -6.66 -12.86
N HIS A 36 7.72 -5.87 -12.07
CA HIS A 36 7.90 -5.81 -10.63
C HIS A 36 6.60 -6.13 -9.90
N ALA A 37 6.74 -6.64 -8.69
CA ALA A 37 5.62 -7.06 -7.85
C ALA A 37 5.78 -6.56 -6.41
N ILE A 38 4.65 -6.31 -5.79
CA ILE A 38 4.47 -6.31 -4.34
C ILE A 38 3.72 -7.60 -4.00
N ALA A 39 4.20 -8.39 -3.04
CA ALA A 39 3.60 -9.67 -2.72
C ALA A 39 2.74 -9.58 -1.45
N SER A 40 1.54 -10.17 -1.48
CA SER A 40 0.72 -10.40 -0.28
C SER A 40 0.99 -11.82 0.23
N VAL A 41 1.74 -11.94 1.33
CA VAL A 41 2.25 -13.23 1.81
C VAL A 41 1.62 -13.71 3.13
N SER A 42 0.86 -12.87 3.81
CA SER A 42 0.31 -13.16 5.15
C SER A 42 -0.53 -14.44 5.17
N SER A 43 -1.36 -14.69 4.15
CA SER A 43 -2.20 -15.89 4.05
C SER A 43 -1.41 -17.19 3.90
N VAL A 44 -0.14 -17.11 3.49
CA VAL A 44 0.76 -18.26 3.38
C VAL A 44 1.58 -18.39 4.66
N LEU A 45 2.23 -17.31 5.12
CA LEU A 45 3.07 -17.34 6.32
C LEU A 45 2.29 -17.65 7.61
N SER A 46 1.01 -17.27 7.70
CA SER A 46 0.16 -17.62 8.84
C SER A 46 -0.12 -19.13 8.99
N LYS A 47 0.16 -19.93 7.96
CA LYS A 47 -0.07 -21.37 7.96
C LYS A 47 1.17 -22.20 8.29
N VAL A 48 2.31 -21.55 8.43
CA VAL A 48 3.59 -22.20 8.70
C VAL A 48 4.22 -21.66 9.99
N ARG A 49 5.11 -22.43 10.59
CA ARG A 49 5.85 -21.98 11.78
C ARG A 49 6.94 -20.97 11.38
N ARG A 50 7.33 -20.11 12.31
CA ARG A 50 8.34 -19.04 12.06
C ARG A 50 9.67 -19.56 11.51
N GLU A 51 10.07 -20.78 11.88
CA GLU A 51 11.31 -21.41 11.38
C GLU A 51 11.24 -21.69 9.87
N GLN A 52 10.05 -21.78 9.30
CA GLN A 52 9.80 -22.06 7.89
C GLN A 52 9.61 -20.78 7.03
N TYR A 53 9.61 -19.59 7.65
CA TYR A 53 9.34 -18.34 6.91
C TYR A 53 10.33 -18.11 5.78
N LEU A 54 11.63 -18.34 6.00
CA LEU A 54 12.65 -18.15 4.97
C LEU A 54 12.44 -19.08 3.77
N GLU A 55 12.23 -20.37 4.03
CA GLU A 55 11.99 -21.37 2.99
C GLU A 55 10.75 -21.01 2.17
N THR A 56 9.65 -20.67 2.86
CA THR A 56 8.38 -20.27 2.25
C THR A 56 8.56 -19.01 1.39
N LEU A 57 9.22 -17.98 1.91
CA LEU A 57 9.47 -16.74 1.16
C LEU A 57 10.40 -16.95 -0.03
N THR A 58 11.38 -17.86 0.08
CA THR A 58 12.27 -18.21 -1.03
C THR A 58 11.49 -18.93 -2.13
N SER A 59 10.58 -19.83 -1.78
CA SER A 59 9.70 -20.50 -2.73
C SER A 59 8.78 -19.50 -3.45
N ILE A 60 8.14 -18.59 -2.70
CA ILE A 60 7.32 -17.53 -3.29
C ILE A 60 8.15 -16.65 -4.24
N LYS A 61 9.36 -16.25 -3.83
CA LYS A 61 10.23 -15.45 -4.68
C LYS A 61 10.59 -16.19 -5.97
N SER A 62 10.89 -17.49 -5.92
CA SER A 62 11.18 -18.30 -7.11
C SER A 62 9.97 -18.34 -8.05
N GLU A 63 8.75 -18.57 -7.52
CA GLU A 63 7.51 -18.54 -8.32
C GLU A 63 7.36 -17.23 -9.10
N PHE A 64 7.60 -16.08 -8.45
CA PHE A 64 7.51 -14.78 -9.12
C PHE A 64 8.63 -14.59 -10.15
N GLN A 65 9.84 -15.01 -9.83
CA GLN A 65 11.00 -14.94 -10.76
C GLN A 65 10.77 -15.78 -11.99
N ASP A 66 10.23 -17.00 -11.86
CA ASP A 66 9.88 -17.90 -12.97
C ASP A 66 8.81 -17.27 -13.88
N ALA A 67 7.94 -16.45 -13.31
CA ALA A 67 6.96 -15.64 -14.05
C ALA A 67 7.56 -14.34 -14.65
N GLY A 68 8.85 -14.06 -14.44
CA GLY A 68 9.52 -12.84 -14.88
C GLY A 68 9.21 -11.60 -14.05
N LEU A 69 8.83 -11.78 -12.78
CA LEU A 69 8.50 -10.71 -11.85
C LEU A 69 9.55 -10.61 -10.73
N THR A 70 9.99 -9.41 -10.40
CA THR A 70 10.86 -9.13 -9.26
C THR A 70 10.05 -8.59 -8.09
N ILE A 71 10.09 -9.25 -6.94
CA ILE A 71 9.41 -8.77 -5.73
C ILE A 71 10.21 -7.61 -5.12
N LEU A 72 9.59 -6.43 -5.02
CA LEU A 72 10.17 -5.23 -4.40
C LEU A 72 9.76 -5.04 -2.94
N GLY A 73 8.78 -5.78 -2.47
CA GLY A 73 8.31 -5.73 -1.10
C GLY A 73 7.08 -6.60 -0.88
N VAL A 74 6.64 -6.64 0.37
CA VAL A 74 5.35 -7.24 0.75
C VAL A 74 4.39 -6.17 1.23
N GLU A 75 3.08 -6.42 1.12
CA GLU A 75 2.05 -5.47 1.54
C GLU A 75 0.98 -6.13 2.40
N SER A 76 0.43 -5.34 3.28
CA SER A 76 -0.59 -5.59 4.31
C SER A 76 -0.09 -6.30 5.57
N HIS A 77 1.10 -6.44 5.87
CA HIS A 77 1.80 -7.21 6.89
C HIS A 77 2.23 -8.60 6.38
N PRO A 78 3.42 -9.06 6.72
CA PRO A 78 3.88 -10.41 6.33
C PRO A 78 3.21 -11.53 7.14
N VAL A 79 2.79 -11.23 8.37
CA VAL A 79 2.15 -12.14 9.33
C VAL A 79 0.99 -11.44 10.02
N PRO A 80 0.07 -12.16 10.72
CA PRO A 80 -1.01 -11.55 11.50
C PRO A 80 -0.49 -10.48 12.48
N ALA A 81 -1.21 -9.37 12.62
CA ALA A 81 -0.85 -8.24 13.47
C ALA A 81 -2.06 -7.64 14.22
N GLU A 82 -3.19 -8.35 14.27
CA GLU A 82 -4.40 -7.80 14.84
C GLU A 82 -4.31 -7.65 16.37
N LYS A 83 -3.70 -8.62 17.05
CA LYS A 83 -3.47 -8.52 18.50
C LYS A 83 -2.51 -7.37 18.84
N ILE A 84 -1.53 -7.11 17.98
CA ILE A 84 -0.63 -5.95 18.10
C ILE A 84 -1.44 -4.66 18.02
N LYS A 85 -2.24 -4.49 16.96
CA LYS A 85 -3.00 -3.27 16.68
C LYS A 85 -4.03 -2.98 17.77
N LEU A 86 -4.71 -4.02 18.26
CA LEU A 86 -5.72 -3.91 19.33
C LEU A 86 -5.14 -3.93 20.75
N GLY A 87 -3.88 -4.31 20.92
CA GLY A 87 -3.23 -4.44 22.24
C GLY A 87 -3.77 -5.59 23.06
N LEU A 88 -4.09 -6.72 22.40
CA LEU A 88 -4.67 -7.90 23.03
C LEU A 88 -3.61 -8.83 23.63
N SER A 89 -4.05 -9.77 24.46
CA SER A 89 -3.21 -10.88 24.93
C SER A 89 -2.66 -11.68 23.74
N GLY A 90 -1.36 -12.02 23.79
CA GLY A 90 -0.65 -12.69 22.70
C GLY A 90 -0.06 -11.73 21.65
N ARG A 91 -0.14 -10.40 21.85
CA ARG A 91 0.51 -9.43 20.96
C ARG A 91 2.03 -9.60 20.92
N ASP A 92 2.65 -10.02 22.00
CA ASP A 92 4.12 -10.20 22.07
C ASP A 92 4.55 -11.38 21.19
N GLU A 93 3.76 -12.44 21.12
CA GLU A 93 3.99 -13.54 20.18
C GLU A 93 3.83 -13.09 18.72
N GLU A 94 2.83 -12.28 18.41
CA GLU A 94 2.70 -11.68 17.06
C GLU A 94 3.90 -10.78 16.74
N ILE A 95 4.43 -10.03 17.70
CA ILE A 95 5.65 -9.23 17.54
C ILE A 95 6.86 -10.11 17.23
N GLU A 96 7.05 -11.20 17.97
CA GLU A 96 8.16 -12.14 17.70
C GLU A 96 8.02 -12.79 16.32
N ASN A 97 6.80 -13.15 15.89
CA ASN A 97 6.56 -13.63 14.54
C ASN A 97 6.88 -12.55 13.49
N TYR A 98 6.54 -11.29 13.78
CA TYR A 98 6.82 -10.16 12.90
C TYR A 98 8.33 -9.90 12.76
N ARG A 99 9.08 -9.95 13.86
CA ARG A 99 10.55 -9.85 13.87
C ARG A 99 11.20 -10.96 13.04
N ALA A 100 10.76 -12.20 13.24
CA ALA A 100 11.23 -13.34 12.45
C ALA A 100 10.90 -13.19 10.95
N ALA A 101 9.72 -12.65 10.62
CA ALA A 101 9.33 -12.36 9.23
C ALA A 101 10.22 -11.28 8.61
N ILE A 102 10.57 -10.21 9.34
CA ILE A 102 11.54 -9.19 8.88
C ILE A 102 12.89 -9.82 8.54
N GLU A 103 13.44 -10.64 9.42
CA GLU A 103 14.72 -11.32 9.20
C GLU A 103 14.66 -12.30 8.02
N ALA A 104 13.55 -13.03 7.88
CA ALA A 104 13.33 -13.94 6.75
C ALA A 104 13.21 -13.19 5.42
N LEU A 105 12.50 -12.06 5.38
CA LEU A 105 12.37 -11.18 4.20
C LEU A 105 13.73 -10.65 3.76
N ALA A 106 14.56 -10.17 4.70
CA ALA A 106 15.91 -9.70 4.42
C ALA A 106 16.76 -10.81 3.78
N ARG A 107 16.76 -12.01 4.39
CA ARG A 107 17.51 -13.17 3.87
C ARG A 107 17.00 -13.66 2.52
N ALA A 108 15.71 -13.57 2.27
CA ALA A 108 15.12 -13.84 0.95
C ALA A 108 15.42 -12.72 -0.07
N GLY A 109 15.99 -11.58 0.35
CA GLY A 109 16.28 -10.42 -0.49
C GLY A 109 15.01 -9.67 -0.91
N ILE A 110 14.00 -9.60 -0.04
CA ILE A 110 12.77 -8.81 -0.19
C ILE A 110 12.91 -7.57 0.71
N PRO A 111 13.12 -6.37 0.14
CA PRO A 111 13.70 -5.24 0.90
C PRO A 111 12.68 -4.34 1.61
N MET A 112 11.36 -4.63 1.56
CA MET A 112 10.36 -3.69 2.07
C MET A 112 9.12 -4.40 2.59
N ILE A 113 8.51 -3.82 3.63
CA ILE A 113 7.17 -4.13 4.12
C ILE A 113 6.32 -2.85 4.04
N CYS A 114 5.25 -2.89 3.25
CA CYS A 114 4.17 -1.90 3.35
C CYS A 114 3.17 -2.38 4.41
N TYR A 115 3.06 -1.64 5.51
CA TYR A 115 2.18 -1.98 6.62
C TYR A 115 1.21 -0.85 6.94
N ASN A 116 0.12 -1.19 7.59
CA ASN A 116 -0.87 -0.25 8.10
C ASN A 116 -1.12 -0.46 9.60
N PHE A 117 -1.81 0.48 10.23
CA PHE A 117 -2.20 0.32 11.65
C PHE A 117 -3.71 0.47 11.85
N MET A 118 -4.49 -0.01 10.89
CA MET A 118 -5.96 -0.05 10.90
C MET A 118 -6.45 -1.12 11.86
N ALA A 119 -6.59 -0.78 13.14
CA ALA A 119 -7.02 -1.71 14.19
C ALA A 119 -8.49 -2.11 14.01
N GLY A 120 -8.83 -3.37 14.25
CA GLY A 120 -10.18 -3.92 14.35
C GLY A 120 -11.06 -3.83 13.09
N LEU A 121 -10.78 -2.91 12.20
CA LEU A 121 -11.51 -2.71 10.95
C LEU A 121 -10.51 -2.20 9.91
N GLY A 122 -10.03 -3.08 9.03
CA GLY A 122 -9.01 -2.78 8.01
C GLY A 122 -9.45 -1.71 7.01
N TRP A 123 -9.12 -1.91 5.75
CA TRP A 123 -9.68 -1.16 4.63
C TRP A 123 -11.21 -1.29 4.63
N TYR A 124 -11.92 -0.16 4.49
CA TYR A 124 -13.36 -0.16 4.63
C TYR A 124 -14.03 0.79 3.64
N ARG A 125 -15.09 0.31 2.99
CA ARG A 125 -16.01 1.07 2.16
C ARG A 125 -17.43 0.80 2.59
N THR A 126 -18.30 1.79 2.51
CA THR A 126 -19.74 1.63 2.76
C THR A 126 -20.44 0.99 1.56
N LYS A 127 -19.86 1.17 0.36
CA LYS A 127 -20.34 0.61 -0.90
C LYS A 127 -19.16 0.20 -1.77
N THR A 128 -19.23 -0.97 -2.40
CA THR A 128 -18.16 -1.53 -3.24
C THR A 128 -18.58 -1.68 -4.71
N ASP A 129 -19.78 -1.25 -5.03
CA ASP A 129 -20.43 -1.31 -6.34
C ASP A 129 -21.02 0.05 -6.74
N ALA A 130 -20.43 1.16 -6.28
CA ALA A 130 -20.78 2.50 -6.72
C ALA A 130 -20.46 2.67 -8.22
N PHE A 131 -21.32 3.37 -8.93
CA PHE A 131 -21.11 3.59 -10.36
C PHE A 131 -20.05 4.65 -10.62
N GLU A 132 -19.18 4.34 -11.55
CA GLU A 132 -18.20 5.22 -12.16
C GLU A 132 -18.49 5.33 -13.68
N ARG A 133 -17.65 6.04 -14.42
CA ARG A 133 -17.80 6.27 -15.86
C ARG A 133 -18.17 4.99 -16.61
N GLY A 134 -19.23 5.08 -17.45
CA GLY A 134 -19.68 3.97 -18.28
C GLY A 134 -20.35 2.81 -17.54
N GLY A 135 -20.63 2.97 -16.23
CA GLY A 135 -21.22 1.92 -15.40
C GLY A 135 -20.18 0.99 -14.77
N ALA A 136 -18.89 1.31 -14.85
CA ALA A 136 -17.86 0.60 -14.11
C ALA A 136 -18.11 0.69 -12.59
N LEU A 137 -17.69 -0.33 -11.82
CA LEU A 137 -17.94 -0.39 -10.38
C LEU A 137 -16.71 0.02 -9.59
N THR A 138 -16.93 0.81 -8.52
CA THR A 138 -15.86 1.31 -7.68
C THR A 138 -16.25 1.38 -6.20
N GLY A 139 -15.26 1.66 -5.33
CA GLY A 139 -15.46 1.84 -3.91
C GLY A 139 -15.95 3.25 -3.56
N GLU A 140 -16.95 3.33 -2.66
CA GLU A 140 -17.46 4.56 -2.08
C GLU A 140 -17.48 4.46 -0.55
N PHE A 141 -17.14 5.54 0.12
CA PHE A 141 -17.28 5.69 1.56
C PHE A 141 -18.17 6.87 1.89
N ASP A 142 -19.16 6.65 2.76
CA ASP A 142 -19.99 7.69 3.38
C ASP A 142 -19.99 7.48 4.89
N ASN A 143 -19.44 8.42 5.64
CA ASN A 143 -19.36 8.32 7.09
C ASN A 143 -20.72 8.23 7.77
N ARG A 144 -21.76 8.82 7.17
CA ARG A 144 -23.14 8.72 7.71
C ARG A 144 -23.63 7.27 7.68
N GLU A 145 -23.29 6.52 6.63
CA GLU A 145 -23.62 5.09 6.52
C GLU A 145 -22.79 4.26 7.51
N ALA A 146 -21.50 4.58 7.64
CA ALA A 146 -20.63 3.90 8.60
C ALA A 146 -21.13 4.09 10.04
N VAL A 147 -21.55 5.29 10.40
CA VAL A 147 -22.14 5.60 11.73
C VAL A 147 -23.43 4.81 11.97
N ARG A 148 -24.31 4.67 10.98
CA ARG A 148 -25.54 3.88 11.09
C ARG A 148 -25.30 2.40 11.35
N GLN A 149 -24.18 1.87 10.91
CA GLN A 149 -23.79 0.47 11.16
C GLN A 149 -23.38 0.22 12.63
N GLY A 150 -23.23 1.29 13.43
CA GLY A 150 -22.88 1.21 14.83
C GLY A 150 -21.44 0.75 15.08
N LEU A 151 -21.16 0.37 16.31
CA LEU A 151 -19.82 -0.07 16.73
C LEU A 151 -19.44 -1.40 16.06
N THR A 152 -18.13 -1.64 15.97
CA THR A 152 -17.60 -2.96 15.64
C THR A 152 -17.75 -3.92 16.82
N GLU A 153 -17.45 -5.19 16.63
CA GLU A 153 -17.38 -6.22 17.69
C GLU A 153 -16.37 -5.85 18.80
N TRP A 154 -15.39 -5.00 18.50
CA TRP A 154 -14.39 -4.52 19.44
C TRP A 154 -14.87 -3.36 20.32
N GLY A 155 -16.08 -2.83 20.08
CA GLY A 155 -16.62 -1.69 20.81
C GLY A 155 -15.84 -0.40 20.54
N ALA A 156 -15.74 0.45 21.57
CA ALA A 156 -15.00 1.72 21.45
C ALA A 156 -13.53 1.54 21.85
N ILE A 157 -12.63 1.93 20.95
CA ILE A 157 -11.18 1.95 21.18
C ILE A 157 -10.68 3.36 20.91
N SER A 158 -10.04 4.00 21.90
CA SER A 158 -9.57 5.38 21.76
C SER A 158 -8.31 5.49 20.88
N GLU A 159 -8.09 6.66 20.31
CA GLU A 159 -6.86 6.97 19.56
C GLU A 159 -5.61 6.81 20.45
N GLU A 160 -5.66 7.21 21.72
CA GLU A 160 -4.55 7.08 22.65
C GLU A 160 -4.14 5.62 22.81
N LYS A 161 -5.11 4.71 22.85
CA LYS A 161 -4.85 3.27 22.92
C LYS A 161 -4.16 2.77 21.65
N VAL A 162 -4.66 3.21 20.49
CA VAL A 162 -4.06 2.83 19.19
C VAL A 162 -2.65 3.41 19.04
N TRP A 163 -2.43 4.67 19.47
CA TRP A 163 -1.09 5.27 19.51
C TRP A 163 -0.13 4.49 20.41
N ALA A 164 -0.55 4.12 21.61
CA ALA A 164 0.27 3.33 22.53
C ALA A 164 0.64 1.95 21.94
N ASN A 165 -0.29 1.32 21.23
CA ASN A 165 -0.04 0.04 20.56
C ASN A 165 0.92 0.20 19.38
N LEU A 166 0.78 1.27 18.58
CA LEU A 166 1.72 1.55 17.48
C LEU A 166 3.12 1.82 18.01
N GLU A 167 3.26 2.63 19.04
CA GLU A 167 4.54 2.92 19.68
C GLU A 167 5.21 1.64 20.20
N TYR A 168 4.45 0.80 20.90
CA TYR A 168 4.91 -0.48 21.40
C TYR A 168 5.43 -1.39 20.27
N PHE A 169 4.67 -1.50 19.20
CA PHE A 169 5.04 -2.25 18.01
C PHE A 169 6.33 -1.72 17.37
N LEU A 170 6.36 -0.42 17.07
CA LEU A 170 7.49 0.18 16.38
C LEU A 170 8.79 0.09 17.18
N LYS A 171 8.75 0.31 18.48
CA LYS A 171 9.92 0.15 19.35
C LYS A 171 10.48 -1.29 19.35
N ALA A 172 9.60 -2.28 19.20
CA ALA A 172 9.99 -3.68 19.16
C ALA A 172 10.55 -4.12 17.80
N VAL A 173 9.96 -3.65 16.67
CA VAL A 173 10.31 -4.18 15.35
C VAL A 173 11.32 -3.32 14.59
N MET A 174 11.36 -2.01 14.83
CA MET A 174 12.20 -1.10 14.05
C MET A 174 13.70 -1.38 14.19
N PRO A 175 14.25 -1.70 15.38
CA PRO A 175 15.66 -2.08 15.50
C PRO A 175 16.02 -3.32 14.67
N VAL A 176 15.10 -4.29 14.57
CA VAL A 176 15.29 -5.49 13.75
C VAL A 176 15.25 -5.14 12.26
N ALA A 177 14.29 -4.32 11.85
CA ALA A 177 14.17 -3.86 10.48
C ALA A 177 15.39 -3.05 10.01
N GLU A 178 15.90 -2.17 10.87
CA GLU A 178 17.10 -1.38 10.60
C GLU A 178 18.35 -2.27 10.46
N LYS A 179 18.57 -3.19 11.39
CA LYS A 179 19.67 -4.16 11.32
C LYS A 179 19.58 -5.04 10.07
N ALA A 180 18.37 -5.43 9.68
CA ALA A 180 18.13 -6.28 8.52
C ALA A 180 18.11 -5.49 7.18
N GLY A 181 18.08 -4.15 7.21
CA GLY A 181 17.97 -3.31 6.03
C GLY A 181 16.60 -3.38 5.34
N VAL A 182 15.54 -3.80 6.06
CA VAL A 182 14.17 -3.90 5.54
C VAL A 182 13.43 -2.60 5.79
N ARG A 183 12.99 -1.94 4.73
CA ARG A 183 12.22 -0.70 4.81
C ARG A 183 10.79 -0.96 5.30
N MET A 184 10.34 -0.16 6.25
CA MET A 184 9.00 -0.20 6.82
C MET A 184 8.19 0.98 6.27
N ALA A 185 7.35 0.73 5.28
CA ALA A 185 6.53 1.73 4.59
C ALA A 185 5.14 1.81 5.22
N LEU A 186 4.87 2.84 6.02
CA LEU A 186 3.59 3.03 6.70
C LEU A 186 2.53 3.59 5.75
N HIS A 187 1.43 2.84 5.59
CA HIS A 187 0.26 3.26 4.82
C HIS A 187 -0.70 4.08 5.69
N PRO A 188 -1.30 5.15 5.18
CA PRO A 188 -2.35 5.92 5.89
C PRO A 188 -3.59 5.08 6.17
N ASP A 189 -4.42 5.53 7.11
CA ASP A 189 -5.74 4.93 7.33
C ASP A 189 -6.63 5.09 6.09
N ASP A 190 -7.44 4.08 5.81
CA ASP A 190 -8.36 4.08 4.67
C ASP A 190 -9.71 3.44 5.05
N PRO A 191 -10.75 4.25 5.28
CA PRO A 191 -10.82 5.71 5.15
C PRO A 191 -10.06 6.44 6.28
N PRO A 192 -9.55 7.68 6.00
CA PRO A 192 -8.82 8.45 6.98
C PRO A 192 -9.74 9.30 7.87
N ILE A 193 -10.62 8.64 8.60
CA ILE A 193 -11.57 9.28 9.52
C ILE A 193 -11.50 8.63 10.91
N SER A 194 -11.69 9.41 11.94
CA SER A 194 -11.66 8.94 13.34
C SER A 194 -12.77 9.55 14.19
N PRO A 195 -13.48 8.72 15.03
CA PRO A 195 -13.40 7.27 15.04
C PRO A 195 -14.14 6.65 13.84
N LEU A 196 -13.69 5.50 13.36
CA LEU A 196 -14.43 4.70 12.40
C LEU A 196 -15.17 3.58 13.13
N ARG A 197 -16.51 3.63 13.19
CA ARG A 197 -17.35 2.65 13.86
C ARG A 197 -16.87 2.31 15.31
N GLY A 198 -16.47 3.37 16.04
CA GLY A 198 -15.96 3.28 17.42
C GLY A 198 -14.46 3.03 17.55
N ILE A 199 -13.76 2.72 16.49
CA ILE A 199 -12.31 2.50 16.52
C ILE A 199 -11.56 3.79 16.21
N GLY A 200 -10.69 4.21 17.11
CA GLY A 200 -9.79 5.34 16.87
C GLY A 200 -8.84 5.05 15.71
N ARG A 201 -8.76 5.98 14.76
CA ARG A 201 -7.84 5.97 13.62
C ARG A 201 -6.80 7.06 13.81
N ILE A 202 -5.54 6.73 13.65
CA ILE A 202 -4.44 7.61 14.03
C ILE A 202 -3.60 8.11 12.84
N LEU A 203 -3.75 7.49 11.68
CA LEU A 203 -3.01 7.85 10.46
C LEU A 203 -3.90 8.64 9.50
N THR A 204 -4.57 9.66 10.04
CA THR A 204 -5.59 10.48 9.38
C THR A 204 -5.11 11.86 8.95
N SER A 205 -3.81 12.16 9.10
CA SER A 205 -3.20 13.42 8.67
C SER A 205 -1.70 13.27 8.40
N ALA A 206 -1.14 14.18 7.62
CA ALA A 206 0.31 14.27 7.44
C ALA A 206 1.06 14.58 8.75
N ALA A 207 0.43 15.31 9.67
CA ALA A 207 1.01 15.60 10.99
C ALA A 207 1.21 14.28 11.78
N ASN A 208 0.23 13.40 11.74
CA ASN A 208 0.32 12.11 12.43
C ASN A 208 1.38 11.20 11.80
N HIS A 209 1.54 11.22 10.48
CA HIS A 209 2.65 10.50 9.83
C HIS A 209 4.01 11.06 10.22
N ARG A 210 4.16 12.40 10.32
CA ARG A 210 5.39 13.02 10.86
C ARG A 210 5.65 12.54 12.28
N ARG A 211 4.63 12.52 13.15
CA ARG A 211 4.75 12.00 14.52
C ARG A 211 5.29 10.57 14.55
N VAL A 212 4.83 9.69 13.65
CA VAL A 212 5.35 8.31 13.58
C VAL A 212 6.82 8.28 13.16
N LEU A 213 7.22 9.09 12.17
CA LEU A 213 8.62 9.18 11.74
C LEU A 213 9.55 9.70 12.86
N ASP A 214 9.03 10.61 13.70
CA ASP A 214 9.76 11.20 14.82
C ASP A 214 9.74 10.31 16.07
N LEU A 215 8.72 9.46 16.23
CA LEU A 215 8.58 8.54 17.36
C LEU A 215 9.70 7.48 17.40
N VAL A 216 10.08 6.97 16.24
CA VAL A 216 11.21 6.04 16.10
C VAL A 216 12.02 6.46 14.86
N PRO A 217 12.93 7.43 15.03
CA PRO A 217 13.78 7.90 13.93
C PRO A 217 14.68 6.77 13.43
N SER A 218 14.52 6.41 12.15
CA SER A 218 15.31 5.38 11.49
C SER A 218 15.34 5.63 9.97
N PRO A 219 16.43 5.32 9.27
CA PRO A 219 16.47 5.41 7.81
C PRO A 219 15.49 4.45 7.13
N VAL A 220 15.11 3.34 7.81
CA VAL A 220 14.15 2.35 7.28
C VAL A 220 12.72 2.61 7.72
N ASN A 221 12.44 3.63 8.56
CA ASN A 221 11.08 4.10 8.86
C ASN A 221 10.64 5.11 7.81
N GLY A 222 9.59 4.82 7.05
CA GLY A 222 9.12 5.67 5.95
C GLY A 222 7.64 5.45 5.64
N ILE A 223 7.22 5.88 4.49
CA ILE A 223 5.82 6.06 4.12
C ILE A 223 5.51 5.30 2.83
N ALA A 224 4.39 4.58 2.81
CA ALA A 224 3.68 4.22 1.60
C ALA A 224 2.77 5.41 1.25
N PHE A 225 3.18 6.20 0.28
CA PHE A 225 2.50 7.42 -0.10
C PHE A 225 1.27 7.10 -0.96
N CYS A 226 0.14 6.86 -0.29
CA CYS A 226 -1.15 6.74 -0.95
C CYS A 226 -1.70 8.15 -1.23
N GLN A 227 -1.45 8.68 -2.44
CA GLN A 227 -1.80 10.07 -2.76
C GLN A 227 -3.29 10.36 -2.62
N ALA A 228 -4.16 9.39 -2.94
CA ALA A 228 -5.59 9.55 -2.79
C ALA A 228 -6.00 9.75 -1.32
N ASN A 229 -5.44 8.96 -0.39
CA ASN A 229 -5.76 9.11 1.03
C ASN A 229 -5.28 10.45 1.58
N PHE A 230 -4.06 10.89 1.26
CA PHE A 230 -3.60 12.22 1.69
C PHE A 230 -4.45 13.34 1.09
N LYS A 231 -4.94 13.16 -0.14
CA LYS A 231 -5.83 14.14 -0.77
C LYS A 231 -7.15 14.29 -0.03
N VAL A 232 -7.85 13.20 0.30
CA VAL A 232 -9.13 13.28 1.04
C VAL A 232 -8.96 13.72 2.49
N MET A 233 -7.75 13.62 3.07
CA MET A 233 -7.39 14.29 4.33
C MET A 233 -7.34 15.81 4.21
N GLY A 234 -7.42 16.38 2.99
CA GLY A 234 -7.29 17.81 2.73
C GLY A 234 -5.84 18.30 2.64
N GLU A 235 -4.89 17.39 2.49
CA GLU A 235 -3.47 17.74 2.41
C GLU A 235 -3.07 18.21 0.99
N ASP A 236 -2.10 19.11 0.91
CA ASP A 236 -1.41 19.42 -0.34
C ASP A 236 -0.46 18.27 -0.70
N ILE A 237 -0.95 17.35 -1.53
CA ILE A 237 -0.22 16.13 -1.91
C ILE A 237 1.08 16.43 -2.67
N GLU A 238 1.15 17.55 -3.42
CA GLU A 238 2.37 17.94 -4.11
C GLU A 238 3.43 18.42 -3.12
N ALA A 239 3.06 19.29 -2.20
CA ALA A 239 3.98 19.80 -1.16
C ALA A 239 4.48 18.64 -0.28
N LEU A 240 3.59 17.71 0.12
CA LEU A 240 3.97 16.54 0.90
C LEU A 240 4.89 15.60 0.13
N ALA A 241 4.57 15.30 -1.14
CA ALA A 241 5.41 14.44 -1.96
C ALA A 241 6.81 15.04 -2.12
N ARG A 242 6.95 16.36 -2.38
CA ARG A 242 8.25 17.05 -2.43
C ARG A 242 9.00 16.94 -1.10
N GLN A 243 8.31 17.20 0.01
CA GLN A 243 8.92 17.19 1.35
C GLN A 243 9.46 15.80 1.70
N TRP A 244 8.64 14.75 1.54
CA TRP A 244 9.02 13.40 1.96
C TRP A 244 9.93 12.69 0.97
N CYS A 245 9.78 12.97 -0.32
CA CYS A 245 10.71 12.49 -1.34
C CYS A 245 12.11 13.09 -1.13
N GLY A 246 12.21 14.42 -0.92
CA GLY A 246 13.48 15.08 -0.60
C GLY A 246 14.16 14.55 0.66
N ARG A 247 13.39 14.06 1.63
CA ARG A 247 13.88 13.36 2.83
C ARG A 247 14.14 11.86 2.62
N LYS A 248 13.89 11.31 1.43
CA LYS A 248 13.97 9.88 1.08
C LYS A 248 13.08 9.02 2.00
N LYS A 249 11.89 9.50 2.31
CA LYS A 249 10.93 8.83 3.19
C LYS A 249 9.76 8.18 2.46
N ILE A 250 9.60 8.39 1.15
CA ILE A 250 8.63 7.67 0.33
C ILE A 250 9.27 6.36 -0.15
N PHE A 251 8.75 5.22 0.30
CA PHE A 251 9.27 3.90 -0.06
C PHE A 251 8.38 3.16 -1.07
N LEU A 252 7.11 3.53 -1.15
CA LEU A 252 6.12 3.00 -2.08
C LEU A 252 5.14 4.13 -2.44
N VAL A 253 4.72 4.21 -3.68
CA VAL A 253 3.63 5.11 -4.10
C VAL A 253 2.42 4.28 -4.52
N HIS A 254 1.26 4.57 -3.94
CA HIS A 254 -0.05 4.18 -4.45
C HIS A 254 -0.57 5.32 -5.32
N PHE A 255 -0.46 5.10 -6.63
CA PHE A 255 -0.77 6.10 -7.66
C PHE A 255 -2.21 5.94 -8.13
N ARG A 256 -3.16 6.33 -7.30
CA ARG A 256 -4.60 6.34 -7.60
C ARG A 256 -5.23 7.68 -7.29
N ASP A 257 -6.45 7.90 -7.76
CA ASP A 257 -7.20 9.11 -7.47
C ASP A 257 -8.57 8.81 -6.87
N ILE A 258 -9.19 9.85 -6.32
CA ILE A 258 -10.39 9.79 -5.53
C ILE A 258 -11.03 11.18 -5.57
N GLU A 259 -12.35 11.27 -5.57
CA GLU A 259 -13.07 12.52 -5.44
C GLU A 259 -13.87 12.58 -4.14
N GLY A 260 -13.98 13.76 -3.54
CA GLY A 260 -14.72 13.99 -2.29
C GLY A 260 -13.81 14.39 -1.13
N THR A 261 -14.25 14.08 0.09
CA THR A 261 -13.58 14.42 1.35
C THR A 261 -13.47 13.16 2.23
N ALA A 262 -12.76 13.24 3.37
CA ALA A 262 -12.68 12.11 4.30
C ALA A 262 -14.06 11.63 4.77
N GLU A 263 -15.06 12.53 4.86
CA GLU A 263 -16.44 12.20 5.28
C GLU A 263 -17.24 11.47 4.19
N HIS A 264 -16.99 11.78 2.92
CA HIS A 264 -17.66 11.15 1.78
C HIS A 264 -16.77 11.26 0.55
N PHE A 265 -16.38 10.11 0.00
CA PHE A 265 -15.57 10.03 -1.20
C PHE A 265 -15.92 8.81 -2.05
N ARG A 266 -15.57 8.90 -3.33
CA ARG A 266 -15.64 7.81 -4.30
C ARG A 266 -14.29 7.65 -5.01
N GLU A 267 -13.87 6.40 -5.19
CA GLU A 267 -12.68 6.08 -5.99
C GLU A 267 -12.98 6.29 -7.48
N THR A 268 -11.97 6.73 -8.25
CA THR A 268 -12.14 7.06 -9.66
C THR A 268 -11.24 6.22 -10.56
N PHE A 269 -11.48 6.27 -11.87
CA PHE A 269 -10.41 5.90 -12.80
C PHE A 269 -9.20 6.84 -12.62
N HIS A 270 -8.03 6.37 -13.01
CA HIS A 270 -6.79 7.14 -12.92
C HIS A 270 -6.78 8.40 -13.80
N ASP A 271 -7.60 8.43 -14.84
CA ASP A 271 -7.78 9.56 -15.76
C ASP A 271 -9.03 10.40 -15.50
N ASN A 272 -9.85 10.05 -14.50
CA ASN A 272 -11.15 10.65 -14.27
C ASN A 272 -11.30 11.29 -12.88
N GLY A 273 -10.23 11.36 -12.13
CA GLY A 273 -10.21 12.04 -10.83
C GLY A 273 -9.73 13.48 -10.92
N PRO A 274 -9.85 14.24 -9.82
CA PRO A 274 -9.50 15.67 -9.78
C PRO A 274 -8.00 15.96 -9.65
N THR A 275 -7.13 14.93 -9.54
CA THR A 275 -5.67 15.12 -9.45
C THR A 275 -5.05 15.21 -10.84
N ASP A 276 -4.17 16.19 -11.04
CA ASP A 276 -3.30 16.21 -12.22
C ASP A 276 -2.23 15.11 -12.10
N MET A 277 -2.59 13.91 -12.60
CA MET A 277 -1.75 12.72 -12.51
C MET A 277 -0.44 12.88 -13.28
N ALA A 278 -0.43 13.61 -14.39
CA ALA A 278 0.78 13.88 -15.16
C ALA A 278 1.76 14.75 -14.37
N ARG A 279 1.24 15.76 -13.69
CA ARG A 279 2.02 16.64 -12.80
C ARG A 279 2.59 15.86 -11.61
N MET A 280 1.83 14.94 -11.03
CA MET A 280 2.32 14.08 -9.95
C MET A 280 3.46 13.17 -10.42
N LEU A 281 3.36 12.51 -11.58
CA LEU A 281 4.47 11.72 -12.14
C LEU A 281 5.74 12.55 -12.39
N LYS A 282 5.56 13.74 -12.96
CA LYS A 282 6.67 14.68 -13.16
C LYS A 282 7.31 15.09 -11.82
N LEU A 283 6.50 15.26 -10.79
CA LEU A 283 6.98 15.60 -9.44
C LEU A 283 7.78 14.45 -8.84
N TYR A 284 7.26 13.22 -8.82
CA TYR A 284 7.98 12.06 -8.28
C TYR A 284 9.34 11.85 -8.97
N SER A 285 9.36 11.92 -10.29
CA SER A 285 10.61 11.85 -11.06
C SER A 285 11.55 13.02 -10.73
N GLY A 286 11.03 14.23 -10.68
CA GLY A 286 11.80 15.44 -10.42
C GLY A 286 12.43 15.51 -9.02
N CYS A 287 11.86 14.84 -8.02
CA CYS A 287 12.47 14.71 -6.70
C CYS A 287 13.28 13.40 -6.52
N GLY A 288 13.54 12.69 -7.61
CA GLY A 288 14.43 11.52 -7.61
C GLY A 288 13.83 10.25 -7.02
N PHE A 289 12.48 10.10 -7.05
CA PHE A 289 11.85 8.86 -6.65
C PHE A 289 12.16 7.75 -7.66
N ASP A 290 12.76 6.67 -7.20
CA ASP A 290 13.18 5.48 -7.97
C ASP A 290 12.59 4.17 -7.40
N GLY A 291 11.60 4.31 -6.55
CA GLY A 291 10.95 3.21 -5.85
C GLY A 291 9.79 2.56 -6.62
N PRO A 292 9.14 1.57 -5.99
CA PRO A 292 7.94 0.94 -6.51
C PRO A 292 6.76 1.93 -6.53
N MET A 293 6.01 1.89 -7.64
CA MET A 293 4.77 2.62 -7.84
C MET A 293 3.72 1.70 -8.44
N ARG A 294 2.55 1.63 -7.82
CA ARG A 294 1.45 0.81 -8.32
C ARG A 294 0.15 1.62 -8.45
N PRO A 295 -0.72 1.23 -9.38
CA PRO A 295 -2.01 1.92 -9.56
C PRO A 295 -2.95 1.80 -8.36
N ASP A 296 -2.69 0.85 -7.43
CA ASP A 296 -3.54 0.55 -6.27
C ASP A 296 -4.97 0.15 -6.68
N HIS A 297 -6.02 0.81 -6.19
CA HIS A 297 -7.38 0.46 -6.61
C HIS A 297 -7.68 0.98 -8.02
N ALA A 298 -8.43 0.19 -8.79
CA ALA A 298 -8.97 0.57 -10.08
C ALA A 298 -10.41 0.05 -10.20
N PRO A 299 -11.31 0.75 -10.92
CA PRO A 299 -12.68 0.29 -11.11
C PRO A 299 -12.76 -1.08 -11.76
N THR A 300 -13.77 -1.88 -11.41
CA THR A 300 -14.12 -3.13 -12.07
C THR A 300 -14.87 -2.82 -13.36
N LEU A 301 -14.40 -3.34 -14.49
CA LEU A 301 -14.98 -3.08 -15.80
C LEU A 301 -16.02 -4.15 -16.17
N GLU A 302 -16.79 -3.86 -17.22
CA GLU A 302 -17.76 -4.81 -17.79
C GLU A 302 -17.10 -6.15 -18.12
N GLY A 303 -17.74 -7.24 -17.75
CA GLY A 303 -17.23 -8.60 -17.98
C GLY A 303 -16.29 -9.15 -16.89
N GLU A 304 -15.95 -8.35 -15.88
CA GLU A 304 -15.18 -8.81 -14.71
C GLU A 304 -16.09 -9.06 -13.50
N SER A 305 -15.68 -10.01 -12.64
CA SER A 305 -16.26 -10.16 -11.31
C SER A 305 -15.84 -9.03 -10.38
N ASN A 306 -16.77 -8.52 -9.57
CA ASN A 306 -16.51 -7.55 -8.51
C ASN A 306 -16.28 -8.21 -7.14
N ASP A 307 -15.92 -9.49 -7.08
CA ASP A 307 -15.65 -10.21 -5.82
C ASP A 307 -14.47 -9.62 -5.03
N ARG A 308 -13.60 -8.89 -5.73
CA ARG A 308 -12.45 -8.19 -5.14
C ARG A 308 -12.43 -6.73 -5.60
N PRO A 309 -13.32 -5.89 -5.04
CA PRO A 309 -13.46 -4.49 -5.43
C PRO A 309 -12.12 -3.74 -5.40
N GLY A 310 -11.83 -2.98 -6.45
CA GLY A 310 -10.56 -2.28 -6.60
C GLY A 310 -9.40 -3.13 -7.14
N TYR A 311 -9.56 -4.46 -7.22
CA TYR A 311 -8.48 -5.40 -7.58
C TYR A 311 -8.77 -6.24 -8.82
N ALA A 312 -9.80 -5.92 -9.60
CA ALA A 312 -10.06 -6.50 -10.91
C ALA A 312 -8.96 -6.11 -11.91
N MET A 313 -8.64 -6.98 -12.89
CA MET A 313 -7.41 -6.80 -13.68
C MET A 313 -7.57 -5.87 -14.87
N MET A 314 -8.74 -5.77 -15.52
CA MET A 314 -8.91 -4.88 -16.69
C MET A 314 -8.75 -3.41 -16.31
N GLY A 315 -9.32 -3.00 -15.17
CA GLY A 315 -9.09 -1.66 -14.63
C GLY A 315 -7.60 -1.37 -14.35
N LYS A 316 -6.85 -2.39 -13.89
CA LYS A 316 -5.39 -2.28 -13.69
C LYS A 316 -4.64 -2.16 -15.02
N VAL A 317 -5.03 -2.94 -16.03
CA VAL A 317 -4.45 -2.85 -17.38
C VAL A 317 -4.65 -1.44 -17.95
N PHE A 318 -5.86 -0.90 -17.81
CA PHE A 318 -6.15 0.50 -18.19
C PHE A 318 -5.24 1.48 -17.44
N ALA A 319 -5.14 1.35 -16.12
CA ALA A 319 -4.32 2.22 -15.28
C ALA A 319 -2.83 2.17 -15.68
N PHE A 320 -2.27 0.98 -15.93
CA PHE A 320 -0.90 0.85 -16.42
C PHE A 320 -0.71 1.47 -17.79
N GLY A 321 -1.67 1.30 -18.70
CA GLY A 321 -1.63 1.96 -20.02
C GLY A 321 -1.58 3.48 -19.89
N TYR A 322 -2.43 4.04 -19.04
CA TYR A 322 -2.47 5.48 -18.74
C TYR A 322 -1.16 5.98 -18.10
N MET A 323 -0.67 5.32 -17.06
CA MET A 323 0.61 5.67 -16.41
C MET A 323 1.78 5.65 -17.39
N LYS A 324 1.90 4.58 -18.18
CA LYS A 324 2.97 4.42 -19.18
C LYS A 324 2.87 5.46 -20.27
N GLY A 325 1.66 5.76 -20.76
CA GLY A 325 1.45 6.81 -21.75
C GLY A 325 1.95 8.18 -21.29
N ILE A 326 1.68 8.54 -20.01
CA ILE A 326 2.17 9.79 -19.43
C ILE A 326 3.71 9.75 -19.27
N LEU A 327 4.26 8.66 -18.72
CA LEU A 327 5.70 8.50 -18.51
C LEU A 327 6.47 8.61 -19.83
N ASP A 328 5.98 7.96 -20.90
CA ASP A 328 6.57 8.05 -22.24
C ASP A 328 6.48 9.46 -22.83
N ALA A 329 5.31 10.12 -22.72
CA ALA A 329 5.12 11.48 -23.20
C ALA A 329 6.03 12.49 -22.48
N LEU A 330 6.25 12.32 -21.19
CA LEU A 330 7.12 13.15 -20.36
C LEU A 330 8.59 12.72 -20.41
N ARG A 331 8.92 11.63 -21.10
CA ARG A 331 10.25 11.01 -21.17
C ARG A 331 10.83 10.68 -19.79
N ILE A 332 9.96 10.27 -18.88
CA ILE A 332 10.34 9.82 -17.53
C ILE A 332 10.74 8.34 -17.59
N PRO A 333 11.95 7.96 -17.12
CA PRO A 333 12.38 6.57 -17.09
C PRO A 333 11.53 5.74 -16.14
N TYR A 334 11.13 4.54 -16.57
CA TYR A 334 10.44 3.54 -15.75
C TYR A 334 10.80 2.11 -16.18
N GLU A 335 10.60 1.18 -15.24
CA GLU A 335 10.82 -0.25 -15.43
C GLU A 335 9.55 -1.04 -15.11
#